data_0e2147532080f4821da4b9365ff914f1
#
_entry.id   0e2147532080f4821da4b9365ff914f1
#
_cell.length_a   1.000
_cell.length_b   1.000
_cell.length_c   1.000
_cell.angle_alpha   90.00
_cell.angle_beta   90.00
_cell.angle_gamma   90.00
#
_symmetry.space_group_name_H-M   'P 1'
#
loop_
_entity.id
_entity.type
_entity.pdbx_description
1 polymer ?
#
loop_
_entity_poly.entity_id
_entity_poly.type
_entity_poly.pdbx_seq_one_letter_code
_entity_poly.pdbx_strand_id
1 'polypeptide(L)'
;MSIVQPTCDSWAATLSAFLTQTQVDRTDFVSPESGKPAGSLTVTEGFTSSGAKVRIVDTRLFIADLGLDAAMIHAFAPSQSTSPHLLSDLATMQDPTDDGQRRTTWHFHVDLMPRVDLVTAPEFIDAVYPPITQAYNDAYAIADMLPIAVPHRLRSLASPWLVGAIVLPTDNVATSQAFTAYAKHWHELVNSPPLVSDPVIQRARDIAHRGAMFNDETDP
;
A
#
# COMPACT_ATOMS: atom_id res chain seq x y z
N MET A 1 -5.15 3.91 -22.14
CA MET A 1 -4.83 2.57 -21.54
C MET A 1 -4.02 2.84 -20.30
N SER A 2 -4.38 2.23 -19.17
CA SER A 2 -3.64 2.39 -17.91
C SER A 2 -2.21 1.83 -18.05
N ILE A 3 -1.22 2.56 -17.51
CA ILE A 3 0.18 2.13 -17.50
C ILE A 3 0.60 1.56 -16.14
N VAL A 4 -0.14 1.83 -15.07
CA VAL A 4 0.12 1.22 -13.74
C VAL A 4 -0.55 -0.14 -13.61
N GLN A 5 -1.62 -0.41 -14.36
CA GLN A 5 -2.43 -1.62 -14.21
C GLN A 5 -1.64 -2.93 -14.28
N PRO A 6 -0.75 -3.17 -15.27
CA PRO A 6 -0.01 -4.43 -15.34
C PRO A 6 0.84 -4.72 -14.10
N THR A 7 1.48 -3.69 -13.55
CA THR A 7 2.27 -3.79 -12.32
C THR A 7 1.38 -4.16 -11.14
N CYS A 8 0.27 -3.45 -10.99
CA CYS A 8 -0.67 -3.67 -9.90
C CYS A 8 -1.43 -4.99 -10.01
N ASP A 9 -1.69 -5.49 -11.22
CA ASP A 9 -2.25 -6.84 -11.42
C ASP A 9 -1.28 -7.92 -10.89
N SER A 10 0.02 -7.75 -11.12
CA SER A 10 1.06 -8.62 -10.56
C SER A 10 1.10 -8.56 -9.02
N TRP A 11 0.92 -7.36 -8.44
CA TRP A 11 0.86 -7.19 -6.98
C TRP A 11 -0.37 -7.86 -6.37
N ALA A 12 -1.55 -7.64 -6.96
CA ALA A 12 -2.79 -8.28 -6.53
C ALA A 12 -2.71 -9.82 -6.63
N ALA A 13 -2.12 -10.33 -7.72
CA ALA A 13 -1.88 -11.75 -7.89
C ALA A 13 -0.93 -12.33 -6.82
N THR A 14 0.14 -11.59 -6.47
CA THR A 14 1.06 -11.98 -5.40
C THR A 14 0.34 -12.15 -4.06
N LEU A 15 -0.50 -11.17 -3.68
CA LEU A 15 -1.25 -11.24 -2.43
C LEU A 15 -2.31 -12.35 -2.46
N SER A 16 -3.01 -12.50 -3.58
CA SER A 16 -4.05 -13.54 -3.75
C SER A 16 -3.48 -14.94 -3.65
N ALA A 17 -2.24 -15.16 -4.10
CA ALA A 17 -1.55 -16.45 -3.97
C ALA A 17 -1.29 -16.90 -2.53
N PHE A 18 -1.34 -15.99 -1.56
CA PHE A 18 -1.23 -16.31 -0.13
C PHE A 18 -2.53 -16.81 0.50
N LEU A 19 -3.65 -16.75 -0.24
CA LEU A 19 -4.98 -16.99 0.31
C LEU A 19 -5.60 -18.29 -0.22
N THR A 20 -6.41 -18.88 0.64
CA THR A 20 -7.31 -19.99 0.34
C THR A 20 -8.75 -19.60 0.66
N GLN A 21 -9.72 -20.31 0.11
CA GLN A 21 -11.16 -20.10 0.38
C GLN A 21 -11.57 -18.63 0.20
N THR A 22 -11.20 -18.04 -0.93
CA THR A 22 -11.42 -16.63 -1.19
C THR A 22 -12.88 -16.34 -1.56
N GLN A 23 -13.40 -15.24 -1.03
CA GLN A 23 -14.61 -14.57 -1.47
C GLN A 23 -14.20 -13.22 -2.07
N VAL A 24 -14.72 -12.92 -3.26
CA VAL A 24 -14.41 -11.70 -3.99
C VAL A 24 -15.69 -10.91 -4.20
N ASP A 25 -15.65 -9.63 -3.84
CA ASP A 25 -16.69 -8.65 -4.15
C ASP A 25 -16.07 -7.53 -4.99
N ARG A 26 -16.75 -7.12 -6.07
CA ARG A 26 -16.28 -6.11 -6.99
C ARG A 26 -17.36 -5.08 -7.31
N THR A 27 -16.99 -3.82 -7.22
CA THR A 27 -17.80 -2.67 -7.63
C THR A 27 -17.04 -1.89 -8.70
N ASP A 28 -17.66 -1.70 -9.85
CA ASP A 28 -17.10 -0.86 -10.91
C ASP A 28 -17.61 0.59 -10.76
N PHE A 29 -16.74 1.55 -11.04
CA PHE A 29 -17.03 2.98 -10.98
C PHE A 29 -17.22 3.57 -12.37
N VAL A 30 -18.12 4.53 -12.46
CA VAL A 30 -18.29 5.37 -13.64
C VAL A 30 -18.04 6.82 -13.25
N SER A 31 -17.45 7.58 -14.17
CA SER A 31 -17.31 9.03 -13.99
C SER A 31 -18.69 9.69 -13.96
N PRO A 32 -19.03 10.47 -12.92
CA PRO A 32 -20.31 11.17 -12.86
C PRO A 32 -20.46 12.22 -13.96
N GLU A 33 -19.35 12.75 -14.48
CA GLU A 33 -19.37 13.79 -15.52
C GLU A 33 -19.55 13.19 -16.93
N SER A 34 -18.85 12.09 -17.24
CA SER A 34 -18.84 11.51 -18.59
C SER A 34 -19.65 10.21 -18.75
N GLY A 35 -20.07 9.58 -17.64
CA GLY A 35 -20.70 8.26 -17.64
C GLY A 35 -19.78 7.11 -18.11
N LYS A 36 -18.49 7.39 -18.36
CA LYS A 36 -17.52 6.39 -18.82
C LYS A 36 -16.96 5.59 -17.61
N PRO A 37 -16.48 4.35 -17.85
CA PRO A 37 -15.76 3.59 -16.83
C PRO A 37 -14.60 4.42 -16.25
N ALA A 38 -14.50 4.49 -14.92
CA ALA A 38 -13.52 5.30 -14.20
C ALA A 38 -12.65 4.47 -13.25
N GLY A 39 -13.01 3.22 -12.98
CA GLY A 39 -12.24 2.37 -12.10
C GLY A 39 -13.04 1.24 -11.49
N SER A 40 -12.46 0.62 -10.46
CA SER A 40 -13.11 -0.43 -9.69
C SER A 40 -12.57 -0.51 -8.27
N LEU A 41 -13.39 -1.05 -7.38
CA LEU A 41 -13.00 -1.53 -6.06
C LEU A 41 -13.21 -3.04 -6.01
N THR A 42 -12.17 -3.78 -5.71
CA THR A 42 -12.24 -5.23 -5.48
C THR A 42 -11.86 -5.53 -4.04
N VAL A 43 -12.73 -6.20 -3.31
CA VAL A 43 -12.48 -6.69 -1.96
C VAL A 43 -12.38 -8.19 -2.01
N THR A 44 -11.22 -8.72 -1.60
CA THR A 44 -10.98 -10.16 -1.47
C THR A 44 -10.83 -10.51 -0.01
N GLU A 45 -11.73 -11.31 0.52
CA GLU A 45 -11.56 -11.95 1.84
C GLU A 45 -11.10 -13.39 1.67
N GLY A 46 -10.19 -13.85 2.52
CA GLY A 46 -9.69 -15.21 2.44
C GLY A 46 -8.93 -15.60 3.71
N PHE A 47 -8.40 -16.80 3.70
CA PHE A 47 -7.63 -17.34 4.82
C PHE A 47 -6.20 -17.64 4.39
N THR A 48 -5.24 -17.30 5.24
CA THR A 48 -3.85 -17.71 5.05
C THR A 48 -3.68 -19.18 5.43
N SER A 49 -2.49 -19.73 5.22
CA SER A 49 -2.18 -21.12 5.58
C SER A 49 -2.31 -21.42 7.08
N SER A 50 -2.15 -20.42 7.94
CA SER A 50 -2.39 -20.55 9.38
C SER A 50 -3.86 -20.44 9.79
N GLY A 51 -4.77 -20.20 8.84
CA GLY A 51 -6.20 -19.96 9.09
C GLY A 51 -6.51 -18.52 9.52
N ALA A 52 -5.58 -17.59 9.42
CA ALA A 52 -5.82 -16.19 9.69
C ALA A 52 -6.70 -15.56 8.60
N LYS A 53 -7.86 -14.99 8.99
CA LYS A 53 -8.75 -14.30 8.06
C LYS A 53 -8.17 -12.92 7.72
N VAL A 54 -7.93 -12.66 6.45
CA VAL A 54 -7.42 -11.39 5.94
C VAL A 54 -8.33 -10.81 4.87
N ARG A 55 -8.17 -9.50 4.63
CA ARG A 55 -8.90 -8.76 3.60
C ARG A 55 -7.90 -8.00 2.75
N ILE A 56 -8.00 -8.17 1.42
CA ILE A 56 -7.28 -7.37 0.44
C ILE A 56 -8.27 -6.43 -0.22
N VAL A 57 -7.94 -5.16 -0.29
CA VAL A 57 -8.70 -4.11 -0.97
C VAL A 57 -7.85 -3.59 -2.11
N ASP A 58 -8.32 -3.78 -3.33
CA ASP A 58 -7.69 -3.32 -4.56
C ASP A 58 -8.59 -2.27 -5.22
N THR A 59 -8.18 -1.02 -5.14
CA THR A 59 -8.85 0.13 -5.73
C THR A 59 -8.09 0.57 -6.97
N ARG A 60 -8.78 0.68 -8.10
CA ARG A 60 -8.23 1.13 -9.37
C ARG A 60 -8.99 2.36 -9.85
N LEU A 61 -8.26 3.38 -10.24
CA LEU A 61 -8.83 4.61 -10.82
C LEU A 61 -8.12 4.90 -12.13
N PHE A 62 -8.90 5.05 -13.20
CA PHE A 62 -8.42 5.48 -14.50
C PHE A 62 -9.39 6.49 -15.10
N ILE A 63 -9.09 7.78 -14.94
CA ILE A 63 -9.89 8.88 -15.46
C ILE A 63 -9.05 9.64 -16.46
N ALA A 64 -9.16 9.24 -17.73
CA ALA A 64 -8.30 9.76 -18.82
C ALA A 64 -8.40 11.26 -18.98
N ASP A 65 -9.61 11.83 -18.81
CA ASP A 65 -9.86 13.27 -18.96
C ASP A 65 -9.18 14.09 -17.85
N LEU A 66 -8.87 13.50 -16.70
CA LEU A 66 -8.13 14.09 -15.60
C LEU A 66 -6.65 13.68 -15.58
N GLY A 67 -6.22 12.82 -16.50
CA GLY A 67 -4.86 12.24 -16.48
C GLY A 67 -4.60 11.37 -15.23
N LEU A 68 -5.64 10.92 -14.55
CA LEU A 68 -5.52 10.09 -13.35
C LEU A 68 -5.43 8.61 -13.73
N ASP A 69 -4.33 7.98 -13.34
CA ASP A 69 -4.11 6.54 -13.45
C ASP A 69 -3.44 6.08 -12.14
N ALA A 70 -4.23 5.49 -11.25
CA ALA A 70 -3.79 5.15 -9.90
C ALA A 70 -4.36 3.80 -9.43
N ALA A 71 -3.61 3.15 -8.57
CA ALA A 71 -4.06 1.97 -7.85
C ALA A 71 -3.59 2.01 -6.40
N MET A 72 -4.46 1.54 -5.49
CA MET A 72 -4.15 1.31 -4.08
C MET A 72 -4.45 -0.15 -3.78
N ILE A 73 -3.46 -0.90 -3.32
CA ILE A 73 -3.62 -2.31 -2.95
C ILE A 73 -3.22 -2.46 -1.49
N HIS A 74 -4.21 -2.63 -0.63
CA HIS A 74 -4.04 -2.71 0.80
C HIS A 74 -4.42 -4.10 1.30
N ALA A 75 -3.58 -4.71 2.13
CA ALA A 75 -3.87 -5.98 2.77
C ALA A 75 -3.96 -5.80 4.29
N PHE A 76 -5.13 -6.10 4.83
CA PHE A 76 -5.48 -5.89 6.22
C PHE A 76 -5.31 -7.19 7.01
N ALA A 77 -4.45 -7.14 8.02
CA ALA A 77 -4.30 -8.22 9.00
C ALA A 77 -5.58 -8.38 9.84
N PRO A 78 -5.80 -9.57 10.45
CA PRO A 78 -6.95 -9.81 11.32
C PRO A 78 -7.05 -8.79 12.45
N SER A 79 -8.27 -8.43 12.85
CA SER A 79 -8.51 -7.40 13.87
C SER A 79 -7.88 -7.73 15.22
N GLN A 80 -7.66 -9.01 15.52
CA GLN A 80 -7.08 -9.50 16.76
C GLN A 80 -5.58 -9.80 16.68
N SER A 81 -4.95 -9.48 15.54
CA SER A 81 -3.53 -9.69 15.29
C SER A 81 -2.75 -8.39 15.47
N THR A 82 -1.54 -8.45 16.02
CA THR A 82 -0.60 -7.34 16.06
C THR A 82 0.15 -7.15 14.75
N SER A 83 -0.02 -8.06 13.79
CA SER A 83 0.60 -7.93 12.46
C SER A 83 0.24 -6.60 11.82
N PRO A 84 1.20 -5.91 11.16
CA PRO A 84 0.93 -4.65 10.49
C PRO A 84 -0.06 -4.83 9.34
N HIS A 85 -0.64 -3.72 8.88
CA HIS A 85 -1.29 -3.71 7.57
C HIS A 85 -0.24 -3.48 6.48
N LEU A 86 -0.39 -4.14 5.35
CA LEU A 86 0.39 -3.82 4.15
C LEU A 86 -0.39 -2.78 3.34
N LEU A 87 0.23 -1.65 3.08
CA LEU A 87 -0.30 -0.59 2.24
C LEU A 87 0.60 -0.43 1.03
N SER A 88 0.02 -0.27 -0.15
CA SER A 88 0.77 0.07 -1.35
C SER A 88 -0.07 0.90 -2.31
N ASP A 89 0.54 1.94 -2.85
CA ASP A 89 -0.07 2.84 -3.80
C ASP A 89 0.86 3.04 -4.99
N LEU A 90 0.29 3.12 -6.16
CA LEU A 90 1.00 3.46 -7.38
C LEU A 90 0.13 4.39 -8.22
N ALA A 91 0.62 5.59 -8.51
CA ALA A 91 -0.10 6.57 -9.30
C ALA A 91 0.81 7.18 -10.37
N THR A 92 0.26 7.39 -11.55
CA THR A 92 0.93 8.16 -12.60
C THR A 92 0.73 9.64 -12.37
N MET A 93 1.82 10.39 -12.45
CA MET A 93 1.83 11.84 -12.37
C MET A 93 2.51 12.44 -13.59
N GLN A 94 2.26 13.73 -13.82
CA GLN A 94 2.92 14.55 -14.84
C GLN A 94 3.74 15.63 -14.13
N ASP A 95 4.97 15.27 -13.74
CA ASP A 95 5.83 16.16 -12.98
C ASP A 95 6.59 17.14 -13.89
N PRO A 96 6.75 18.41 -13.48
CA PRO A 96 7.53 19.37 -14.23
C PRO A 96 9.02 18.97 -14.20
N THR A 97 9.70 19.18 -15.32
CA THR A 97 11.14 19.06 -15.44
C THR A 97 11.80 20.44 -15.46
N ASP A 98 13.11 20.51 -15.22
CA ASP A 98 13.86 21.77 -15.12
C ASP A 98 13.80 22.63 -16.40
N ASP A 99 13.57 21.99 -17.55
CA ASP A 99 13.40 22.65 -18.85
C ASP A 99 11.96 23.13 -19.14
N GLY A 100 11.06 23.01 -18.13
CA GLY A 100 9.66 23.40 -18.23
C GLY A 100 8.77 22.40 -18.97
N GLN A 101 9.30 21.26 -19.35
CA GLN A 101 8.53 20.14 -19.90
C GLN A 101 7.80 19.39 -18.79
N ARG A 102 6.98 18.40 -19.15
CA ARG A 102 6.39 17.45 -18.21
C ARG A 102 6.87 16.05 -18.50
N ARG A 103 7.24 15.33 -17.45
CA ARG A 103 7.67 13.94 -17.52
C ARG A 103 6.65 13.06 -16.78
N THR A 104 6.30 11.93 -17.39
CA THR A 104 5.50 10.91 -16.71
C THR A 104 6.35 10.23 -15.66
N THR A 105 5.89 10.26 -14.43
CA THR A 105 6.51 9.59 -13.28
C THR A 105 5.49 8.70 -12.59
N TRP A 106 5.97 7.82 -11.74
CA TRP A 106 5.16 7.05 -10.82
C TRP A 106 5.39 7.52 -9.39
N HIS A 107 4.32 7.85 -8.70
CA HIS A 107 4.31 8.00 -7.26
C HIS A 107 4.06 6.64 -6.64
N PHE A 108 5.06 6.09 -6.00
CA PHE A 108 5.07 4.75 -5.41
C PHE A 108 5.16 4.82 -3.90
N HIS A 109 4.26 4.11 -3.22
CA HIS A 109 4.33 3.90 -1.78
C HIS A 109 4.22 2.41 -1.46
N VAL A 110 4.98 1.96 -0.46
CA VAL A 110 4.75 0.67 0.21
C VAL A 110 5.15 0.77 1.67
N ASP A 111 4.32 0.24 2.56
CA ASP A 111 4.56 0.24 4.00
C ASP A 111 3.99 -1.01 4.69
N LEU A 112 4.65 -1.43 5.77
CA LEU A 112 4.07 -2.28 6.81
C LEU A 112 3.60 -1.38 7.95
N MET A 113 2.39 -0.86 7.84
CA MET A 113 1.82 0.10 8.78
C MET A 113 1.59 -0.54 10.15
N PRO A 114 2.24 -0.03 11.21
CA PRO A 114 2.15 -0.62 12.55
C PRO A 114 0.76 -0.42 13.16
N ARG A 115 0.29 -1.44 13.86
CA ARG A 115 -0.95 -1.42 14.65
C ARG A 115 -0.68 -1.32 16.15
N VAL A 116 0.55 -1.09 16.51
CA VAL A 116 1.03 -0.84 17.87
C VAL A 116 1.68 0.55 17.94
N ASP A 117 1.82 1.07 19.13
CA ASP A 117 2.63 2.27 19.33
C ASP A 117 4.11 1.87 19.36
N LEU A 118 4.88 2.28 18.36
CA LEU A 118 6.29 1.92 18.22
C LEU A 118 7.17 2.47 19.36
N VAL A 119 6.75 3.55 20.02
CA VAL A 119 7.49 4.12 21.15
C VAL A 119 7.40 3.20 22.38
N THR A 120 6.25 2.57 22.59
CA THR A 120 5.98 1.72 23.75
C THR A 120 6.19 0.23 23.48
N ALA A 121 6.44 -0.16 22.23
CA ALA A 121 6.64 -1.55 21.81
C ALA A 121 7.90 -1.68 20.92
N PRO A 122 9.11 -1.40 21.42
CA PRO A 122 10.35 -1.50 20.65
C PRO A 122 10.61 -2.91 20.11
N GLU A 123 10.17 -3.94 20.82
CA GLU A 123 10.28 -5.34 20.40
C GLU A 123 9.47 -5.64 19.13
N PHE A 124 8.43 -4.84 18.83
CA PHE A 124 7.73 -4.91 17.56
C PHE A 124 8.63 -4.44 16.40
N ILE A 125 9.40 -3.37 16.64
CA ILE A 125 10.36 -2.87 15.64
C ILE A 125 11.37 -3.97 15.31
N ASP A 126 11.94 -4.61 16.34
CA ASP A 126 12.95 -5.66 16.18
C ASP A 126 12.41 -6.91 15.47
N ALA A 127 11.13 -7.22 15.66
CA ALA A 127 10.49 -8.37 15.03
C ALA A 127 10.04 -8.11 13.58
N VAL A 128 9.60 -6.89 13.26
CA VAL A 128 8.90 -6.60 12.01
C VAL A 128 9.82 -6.03 10.93
N TYR A 129 10.68 -5.08 11.26
CA TYR A 129 11.32 -4.27 10.22
C TYR A 129 12.71 -4.74 9.75
N PRO A 130 13.56 -5.43 10.54
CA PRO A 130 14.87 -5.87 10.07
C PRO A 130 14.81 -6.70 8.78
N PRO A 131 13.86 -7.63 8.58
CA PRO A 131 13.79 -8.44 7.37
C PRO A 131 13.51 -7.65 6.08
N ILE A 132 12.86 -6.49 6.17
CA ILE A 132 12.56 -5.63 5.00
C ILE A 132 13.55 -4.47 4.84
N THR A 133 14.52 -4.31 5.74
CA THR A 133 15.48 -3.19 5.70
C THR A 133 16.28 -3.17 4.40
N GLN A 134 16.68 -4.33 3.88
CA GLN A 134 17.41 -4.39 2.61
C GLN A 134 16.52 -3.94 1.45
N ALA A 135 15.26 -4.42 1.38
CA ALA A 135 14.32 -4.01 0.33
C ALA A 135 14.01 -2.51 0.40
N TYR A 136 13.92 -1.94 1.61
CA TYR A 136 13.80 -0.51 1.83
C TYR A 136 15.01 0.27 1.26
N ASN A 137 16.21 -0.16 1.60
CA ASN A 137 17.44 0.47 1.12
C ASN A 137 17.60 0.34 -0.40
N ASP A 138 17.27 -0.83 -0.96
CA ASP A 138 17.34 -1.08 -2.40
C ASP A 138 16.33 -0.21 -3.17
N ALA A 139 15.14 0.00 -2.61
CA ALA A 139 14.16 0.90 -3.19
C ALA A 139 14.69 2.34 -3.26
N TYR A 140 15.35 2.82 -2.20
CA TYR A 140 15.96 4.16 -2.19
C TYR A 140 17.28 4.26 -2.95
N ALA A 141 17.85 3.16 -3.42
CA ALA A 141 19.02 3.12 -4.30
C ALA A 141 18.66 3.17 -5.80
N ILE A 142 17.35 3.20 -6.15
CA ILE A 142 16.91 3.35 -7.54
C ILE A 142 17.40 4.71 -8.06
N ALA A 143 18.07 4.68 -9.22
CA ALA A 143 18.54 5.90 -9.86
C ALA A 143 17.34 6.83 -10.19
N ASP A 144 17.53 8.13 -10.02
CA ASP A 144 16.51 9.17 -10.23
C ASP A 144 15.30 9.13 -9.29
N MET A 145 15.34 8.33 -8.24
CA MET A 145 14.31 8.32 -7.23
C MET A 145 14.33 9.61 -6.40
N LEU A 146 13.16 10.23 -6.27
CA LEU A 146 12.95 11.37 -5.39
C LEU A 146 12.01 10.98 -4.24
N PRO A 147 12.36 11.26 -2.97
CA PRO A 147 11.45 11.00 -1.88
C PRO A 147 10.20 11.89 -1.97
N ILE A 148 9.03 11.31 -1.69
CA ILE A 148 7.76 12.04 -1.65
C ILE A 148 7.54 12.59 -0.25
N ALA A 149 7.01 13.81 -0.17
CA ALA A 149 6.50 14.36 1.07
C ALA A 149 5.18 13.66 1.44
N VAL A 150 5.24 12.73 2.38
CA VAL A 150 4.04 12.07 2.91
C VAL A 150 3.23 13.06 3.76
N PRO A 151 1.90 13.16 3.60
CA PRO A 151 1.05 14.02 4.42
C PRO A 151 1.27 13.79 5.91
N HIS A 152 1.25 14.85 6.72
CA HIS A 152 1.64 14.78 8.13
C HIS A 152 0.80 13.80 8.96
N ARG A 153 -0.50 13.68 8.69
CA ARG A 153 -1.37 12.69 9.37
C ARG A 153 -0.96 11.26 9.05
N LEU A 154 -0.73 10.96 7.77
CA LEU A 154 -0.29 9.63 7.36
C LEU A 154 1.12 9.33 7.89
N ARG A 155 2.02 10.30 7.88
CA ARG A 155 3.38 10.17 8.43
C ARG A 155 3.38 9.79 9.92
N SER A 156 2.42 10.28 10.71
CA SER A 156 2.33 9.93 12.14
C SER A 156 1.90 8.47 12.40
N LEU A 157 1.35 7.82 11.39
CA LEU A 157 0.86 6.44 11.45
C LEU A 157 1.76 5.46 10.72
N ALA A 158 2.49 5.93 9.72
CA ALA A 158 3.39 5.13 8.90
C ALA A 158 4.59 4.60 9.71
N SER A 159 5.20 3.54 9.19
CA SER A 159 6.43 3.03 9.77
C SER A 159 7.64 3.89 9.36
N PRO A 160 8.77 3.82 10.10
CA PRO A 160 10.04 4.38 9.64
C PRO A 160 10.58 3.75 8.35
N TRP A 161 10.05 2.61 7.94
CA TRP A 161 10.39 1.86 6.71
C TRP A 161 9.38 2.10 5.58
N LEU A 162 8.55 3.15 5.66
CA LEU A 162 7.73 3.56 4.53
C LEU A 162 8.62 3.94 3.35
N VAL A 163 8.49 3.24 2.24
CA VAL A 163 9.00 3.70 0.94
C VAL A 163 7.97 4.64 0.34
N GLY A 164 8.35 5.91 0.17
CA GLY A 164 7.55 6.90 -0.52
C GLY A 164 8.43 7.60 -1.56
N ALA A 165 8.18 7.34 -2.85
CA ALA A 165 9.12 7.69 -3.89
C ALA A 165 8.45 8.11 -5.20
N ILE A 166 9.08 9.07 -5.89
CA ILE A 166 8.83 9.34 -7.31
C ILE A 166 9.85 8.53 -8.10
N VAL A 167 9.40 7.67 -8.99
CA VAL A 167 10.22 6.81 -9.84
C VAL A 167 9.81 6.93 -11.29
N LEU A 168 10.63 6.46 -12.20
CA LEU A 168 10.25 6.36 -13.61
C LEU A 168 9.44 5.09 -13.88
N PRO A 169 8.53 5.08 -14.86
CA PRO A 169 7.84 3.86 -15.29
C PRO A 169 8.77 2.70 -15.71
N THR A 170 10.01 3.03 -16.10
CA THR A 170 11.07 2.06 -16.41
C THR A 170 11.57 1.30 -15.19
N ASP A 171 11.33 1.81 -13.98
CA ASP A 171 11.77 1.21 -12.71
C ASP A 171 10.74 0.24 -12.13
N ASN A 172 9.78 -0.20 -12.94
CA ASN A 172 8.70 -1.11 -12.54
C ASN A 172 9.20 -2.43 -11.93
N VAL A 173 10.36 -2.91 -12.33
CA VAL A 173 10.98 -4.13 -11.78
C VAL A 173 11.39 -3.89 -10.33
N ALA A 174 12.07 -2.78 -10.06
CA ALA A 174 12.56 -2.46 -8.72
C ALA A 174 11.39 -2.14 -7.76
N THR A 175 10.36 -1.40 -8.20
CA THR A 175 9.15 -1.16 -7.40
C THR A 175 8.41 -2.46 -7.10
N SER A 176 8.33 -3.38 -8.06
CA SER A 176 7.71 -4.69 -7.87
C SER A 176 8.51 -5.60 -6.95
N GLN A 177 9.84 -5.50 -6.97
CA GLN A 177 10.70 -6.22 -6.02
C GLN A 177 10.50 -5.71 -4.59
N ALA A 178 10.48 -4.40 -4.39
CA ALA A 178 10.19 -3.80 -3.09
C ALA A 178 8.81 -4.25 -2.58
N PHE A 179 7.75 -4.09 -3.38
CA PHE A 179 6.41 -4.56 -3.01
C PHE A 179 6.41 -6.04 -2.64
N THR A 180 7.03 -6.90 -3.46
CA THR A 180 7.05 -8.35 -3.25
C THR A 180 7.73 -8.73 -1.93
N ALA A 181 8.83 -8.05 -1.58
CA ALA A 181 9.52 -8.27 -0.31
C ALA A 181 8.62 -7.93 0.89
N TYR A 182 7.95 -6.75 0.84
CA TYR A 182 7.01 -6.33 1.88
C TYR A 182 5.81 -7.28 1.98
N ALA A 183 5.22 -7.67 0.86
CA ALA A 183 4.07 -8.58 0.81
C ALA A 183 4.39 -9.97 1.37
N LYS A 184 5.57 -10.49 1.04
CA LYS A 184 6.03 -11.79 1.53
C LYS A 184 6.23 -11.78 3.04
N HIS A 185 6.92 -10.75 3.53
CA HIS A 185 7.13 -10.60 4.96
C HIS A 185 5.84 -10.30 5.72
N TRP A 186 4.93 -9.50 5.16
CA TRP A 186 3.59 -9.32 5.70
C TRP A 186 2.85 -10.66 5.87
N HIS A 187 2.90 -11.53 4.87
CA HIS A 187 2.29 -12.85 4.95
C HIS A 187 2.89 -13.71 6.06
N GLU A 188 4.20 -13.68 6.26
CA GLU A 188 4.87 -14.36 7.37
C GLU A 188 4.37 -13.85 8.73
N LEU A 189 4.30 -12.52 8.90
CA LEU A 189 3.82 -11.88 10.12
C LEU A 189 2.34 -12.18 10.41
N VAL A 190 1.48 -12.27 9.39
CA VAL A 190 0.07 -12.61 9.57
C VAL A 190 -0.09 -14.06 10.05
N ASN A 191 0.76 -14.95 9.56
CA ASN A 191 0.77 -16.35 10.01
C ASN A 191 1.39 -16.56 11.40
N SER A 192 2.28 -15.65 11.82
CA SER A 192 2.94 -15.67 13.12
C SER A 192 3.06 -14.25 13.68
N PRO A 193 2.00 -13.72 14.31
CA PRO A 193 1.99 -12.37 14.84
C PRO A 193 3.14 -12.09 15.82
N PRO A 194 3.80 -10.93 15.73
CA PRO A 194 5.03 -10.68 16.47
C PRO A 194 4.86 -10.48 17.97
N LEU A 195 3.67 -10.06 18.41
CA LEU A 195 3.41 -9.73 19.81
C LEU A 195 2.03 -10.19 20.28
N VAL A 196 1.83 -10.16 21.59
CA VAL A 196 0.50 -10.25 22.19
C VAL A 196 -0.27 -8.96 21.93
N SER A 197 -1.53 -9.12 21.55
CA SER A 197 -2.40 -8.01 21.18
C SER A 197 -2.82 -7.18 22.41
N ASP A 198 -2.74 -5.83 22.27
CA ASP A 198 -3.56 -4.90 23.03
C ASP A 198 -4.71 -4.41 22.14
N PRO A 199 -5.93 -4.93 22.30
CA PRO A 199 -7.04 -4.63 21.40
C PRO A 199 -7.49 -3.16 21.47
N VAL A 200 -7.21 -2.46 22.57
CA VAL A 200 -7.58 -1.04 22.72
C VAL A 200 -6.66 -0.18 21.85
N ILE A 201 -5.35 -0.40 21.95
CA ILE A 201 -4.35 0.34 21.14
C ILE A 201 -4.53 0.01 19.67
N GLN A 202 -4.68 -1.27 19.31
CA GLN A 202 -4.91 -1.68 17.92
C GLN A 202 -6.14 -1.00 17.31
N ARG A 203 -7.26 -1.02 18.03
CA ARG A 203 -8.50 -0.38 17.55
C ARG A 203 -8.32 1.13 17.38
N ALA A 204 -7.63 1.80 18.31
CA ALA A 204 -7.38 3.23 18.21
C ALA A 204 -6.54 3.56 16.96
N ARG A 205 -5.49 2.77 16.68
CA ARG A 205 -4.67 2.95 15.48
C ARG A 205 -5.43 2.64 14.20
N ASP A 206 -6.23 1.58 14.16
CA ASP A 206 -7.04 1.24 12.98
C ASP A 206 -8.08 2.35 12.67
N ILE A 207 -8.65 2.98 13.70
CA ILE A 207 -9.56 4.14 13.53
C ILE A 207 -8.78 5.35 13.02
N ALA A 208 -7.62 5.66 13.61
CA ALA A 208 -6.78 6.78 13.19
C ALA A 208 -6.29 6.61 11.74
N HIS A 209 -5.88 5.40 11.37
CA HIS A 209 -5.50 5.05 9.99
C HIS A 209 -6.66 5.29 9.03
N ARG A 210 -7.85 4.78 9.33
CA ARG A 210 -9.03 5.01 8.49
C ARG A 210 -9.32 6.50 8.33
N GLY A 211 -9.25 7.28 9.40
CA GLY A 211 -9.44 8.72 9.36
C GLY A 211 -8.38 9.45 8.52
N ALA A 212 -7.13 9.00 8.55
CA ALA A 212 -6.05 9.60 7.75
C ALA A 212 -6.16 9.29 6.25
N MET A 213 -6.67 8.09 5.90
CA MET A 213 -6.76 7.63 4.50
C MET A 213 -8.05 8.08 3.80
N PHE A 214 -9.14 8.23 4.55
CA PHE A 214 -10.49 8.43 3.98
C PHE A 214 -11.21 9.66 4.54
N ASN A 215 -10.47 10.63 5.07
CA ASN A 215 -11.08 11.87 5.55
C ASN A 215 -11.35 12.80 4.37
N ASP A 216 -12.58 13.33 4.27
CA ASP A 216 -12.99 14.31 3.26
C ASP A 216 -12.31 15.68 3.41
N GLU A 217 -11.61 15.91 4.52
CA GLU A 217 -10.73 17.06 4.70
C GLU A 217 -9.38 16.81 4.02
N THR A 218 -9.37 16.78 2.69
CA THR A 218 -8.14 17.03 1.95
C THR A 218 -7.79 18.50 2.20
N ASP A 219 -6.86 18.73 3.10
CA ASP A 219 -6.25 20.03 3.26
C ASP A 219 -5.69 20.51 1.91
N PRO A 220 -5.94 21.78 1.56
CA PRO A 220 -5.48 22.39 0.30
C PRO A 220 -3.96 22.49 0.22
#